data_bc8160f8852454fa1761c01d81d6913d
#
_entry.id   bc8160f8852454fa1761c01d81d6913d
#
_cell.length_a   1.000
_cell.length_b   1.000
_cell.length_c   1.000
_cell.angle_alpha   90.00
_cell.angle_beta   90.00
_cell.angle_gamma   90.00
#
_symmetry.space_group_name_H-M   'P 1'
#
loop_
_entity.id
_entity.type
_entity.pdbx_description
1 polymer ?
#
loop_
_entity_poly.entity_id
_entity_poly.type
_entity_poly.pdbx_seq_one_letter_code
_entity_poly.pdbx_strand_id
1 'polypeptide(L)'
;MKHGYIRVAAATPDVKVADPEFNRERICELIKEGIKRHTKLMVFPELCLTAYTCGDLFGQDALLIKTQKELKEILKATEGHDLLCFLGMPWEWGGKLYNTAVAIQDGRILGIVPKTNLPNYSEFYELRYFQPGNDIPVMVKWEDEQIPMGTNLLFACEDNPKLVVAAEICEDAWVPNPPSIRHATAGATVIVNCSASDETTGKDIYRRSLITGRSASLVCGFIYANAGEGESTQDLVFGGQNLIAENGALLAESKRFGNETIYGDMDLERLIHERRRMTTFPQADHTNYMVVPFKMK
;
A
#
# COMPACT_ATOMS: atom_id res chain seq x y z
N MET A 1 19.04 8.22 -5.31
CA MET A 1 18.13 8.64 -6.42
C MET A 1 18.98 9.34 -7.47
N LYS A 2 18.84 8.99 -8.76
CA LYS A 2 19.63 9.62 -9.83
C LYS A 2 18.70 10.44 -10.74
N HIS A 3 19.06 11.69 -10.99
CA HIS A 3 18.38 12.58 -11.94
C HIS A 3 16.86 12.79 -11.69
N GLY A 4 16.40 12.77 -10.43
CA GLY A 4 14.99 12.97 -10.09
C GLY A 4 14.12 11.71 -10.18
N TYR A 5 14.67 10.59 -10.67
CA TYR A 5 13.95 9.31 -10.79
C TYR A 5 14.08 8.46 -9.54
N ILE A 6 12.98 7.78 -9.21
CA ILE A 6 12.96 6.70 -8.21
C ILE A 6 12.47 5.41 -8.86
N ARG A 7 13.13 4.29 -8.54
CA ARG A 7 12.64 2.97 -8.90
C ARG A 7 11.61 2.52 -7.88
N VAL A 8 10.44 2.14 -8.38
CA VAL A 8 9.32 1.65 -7.59
C VAL A 8 8.91 0.24 -8.03
N ALA A 9 8.24 -0.49 -7.15
CA ALA A 9 7.74 -1.83 -7.46
C ALA A 9 6.34 -2.06 -6.89
N ALA A 10 5.53 -2.83 -7.60
CA ALA A 10 4.34 -3.50 -7.09
C ALA A 10 4.57 -5.00 -7.17
N ALA A 11 4.42 -5.69 -6.05
CA ALA A 11 4.82 -7.09 -5.90
C ALA A 11 3.69 -7.94 -5.33
N THR A 12 3.33 -9.02 -6.02
CA THR A 12 2.37 -10.00 -5.56
C THR A 12 3.13 -11.25 -5.08
N PRO A 13 3.18 -11.53 -3.76
CA PRO A 13 3.76 -12.77 -3.25
C PRO A 13 2.81 -13.96 -3.47
N ASP A 14 3.37 -15.15 -3.59
CA ASP A 14 2.61 -16.36 -3.33
C ASP A 14 2.16 -16.37 -1.88
N VAL A 15 0.89 -16.66 -1.63
CA VAL A 15 0.34 -16.68 -0.28
C VAL A 15 -0.32 -18.03 0.05
N LYS A 16 -0.41 -18.31 1.35
CA LYS A 16 -1.27 -19.35 1.91
C LYS A 16 -2.20 -18.71 2.93
N VAL A 17 -3.48 -19.05 2.83
CA VAL A 17 -4.49 -18.54 3.75
C VAL A 17 -4.16 -18.93 5.19
N ALA A 18 -4.13 -17.94 6.08
CA ALA A 18 -3.84 -18.07 7.50
C ALA A 18 -2.47 -18.70 7.84
N ASP A 19 -1.49 -18.56 6.93
CA ASP A 19 -0.11 -19.01 7.15
C ASP A 19 0.89 -17.83 7.08
N PRO A 20 0.94 -16.96 8.11
CA PRO A 20 1.82 -15.80 8.12
C PRO A 20 3.31 -16.14 7.97
N GLU A 21 3.75 -17.33 8.39
CA GLU A 21 5.13 -17.76 8.27
C GLU A 21 5.53 -18.01 6.81
N PHE A 22 4.71 -18.77 6.07
CA PHE A 22 4.92 -18.96 4.64
C PHE A 22 4.87 -17.62 3.88
N ASN A 23 3.86 -16.80 4.19
CA ASN A 23 3.67 -15.51 3.50
C ASN A 23 4.85 -14.56 3.77
N ARG A 24 5.36 -14.53 5.01
CA ARG A 24 6.57 -13.76 5.36
C ARG A 24 7.79 -14.22 4.56
N GLU A 25 7.98 -15.51 4.35
CA GLU A 25 9.12 -16.01 3.56
C GLU A 25 9.08 -15.46 2.13
N ARG A 26 7.92 -15.56 1.48
CA ARG A 26 7.72 -15.03 0.12
C ARG A 26 7.91 -13.52 0.05
N ILE A 27 7.35 -12.78 1.01
CA ILE A 27 7.50 -11.32 1.11
C ILE A 27 8.99 -10.95 1.28
N CYS A 28 9.73 -11.62 2.18
CA CYS A 28 11.15 -11.35 2.39
C CYS A 28 12.01 -11.67 1.14
N GLU A 29 11.66 -12.68 0.36
CA GLU A 29 12.32 -12.96 -0.92
C GLU A 29 12.14 -11.81 -1.90
N LEU A 30 10.93 -11.29 -2.04
CA LEU A 30 10.61 -10.16 -2.92
C LEU A 30 11.29 -8.86 -2.45
N ILE A 31 11.34 -8.60 -1.13
CA ILE A 31 12.10 -7.47 -0.57
C ILE A 31 13.58 -7.57 -0.94
N LYS A 32 14.20 -8.73 -0.75
CA LYS A 32 15.61 -8.97 -1.13
C LYS A 32 15.86 -8.73 -2.62
N GLU A 33 14.94 -9.17 -3.48
CA GLU A 33 15.04 -8.92 -4.92
C GLU A 33 14.86 -7.43 -5.25
N GLY A 34 13.91 -6.75 -4.59
CA GLY A 34 13.72 -5.29 -4.72
C GLY A 34 14.98 -4.51 -4.33
N ILE A 35 15.64 -4.90 -3.23
CA ILE A 35 16.91 -4.30 -2.79
C ILE A 35 18.01 -4.49 -3.86
N LYS A 36 18.17 -5.70 -4.40
CA LYS A 36 19.14 -5.98 -5.48
C LYS A 36 18.88 -5.12 -6.74
N ARG A 37 17.62 -4.78 -7.01
CA ARG A 37 17.22 -3.93 -8.14
C ARG A 37 17.25 -2.44 -7.83
N HIS A 38 17.73 -2.05 -6.66
CA HIS A 38 17.79 -0.66 -6.20
C HIS A 38 16.40 0.02 -6.13
N THR A 39 15.37 -0.76 -5.82
CA THR A 39 14.02 -0.25 -5.60
C THR A 39 14.00 0.62 -4.34
N LYS A 40 13.31 1.75 -4.41
CA LYS A 40 13.19 2.71 -3.30
C LYS A 40 11.82 2.65 -2.62
N LEU A 41 10.80 2.24 -3.35
CA LEU A 41 9.43 2.12 -2.84
C LEU A 41 8.82 0.82 -3.38
N MET A 42 8.32 -0.04 -2.49
CA MET A 42 7.73 -1.32 -2.84
C MET A 42 6.38 -1.50 -2.15
N VAL A 43 5.39 -1.94 -2.90
CA VAL A 43 4.01 -2.10 -2.42
C VAL A 43 3.59 -3.54 -2.56
N PHE A 44 3.01 -4.08 -1.50
CA PHE A 44 2.45 -5.42 -1.43
C PHE A 44 0.92 -5.37 -1.34
N PRO A 45 0.22 -6.47 -1.65
CA PRO A 45 -1.23 -6.53 -1.60
C PRO A 45 -1.82 -6.33 -0.20
N GLU A 46 -3.09 -6.02 -0.19
CA GLU A 46 -3.95 -5.97 1.00
C GLU A 46 -3.92 -7.31 1.75
N LEU A 47 -3.73 -7.25 3.08
CA LEU A 47 -3.72 -8.40 3.99
C LEU A 47 -2.77 -9.55 3.59
N CYS A 48 -1.78 -9.31 2.72
CA CYS A 48 -0.92 -10.35 2.15
C CYS A 48 -0.11 -11.14 3.17
N LEU A 49 0.10 -10.61 4.39
CA LEU A 49 0.79 -11.36 5.45
C LEU A 49 -0.06 -12.50 6.03
N THR A 50 -1.38 -12.39 5.98
CA THR A 50 -2.33 -13.43 6.41
C THR A 50 -3.02 -14.14 5.27
N ALA A 51 -3.00 -13.58 4.07
CA ALA A 51 -3.94 -13.62 2.99
C ALA A 51 -5.25 -12.87 3.31
N TYR A 52 -5.92 -12.37 2.27
CA TYR A 52 -7.18 -11.62 2.38
C TYR A 52 -8.36 -12.54 2.77
N THR A 53 -8.36 -13.77 2.31
CA THR A 53 -9.49 -14.71 2.38
C THR A 53 -9.51 -15.56 3.66
N CYS A 54 -8.99 -15.04 4.78
CA CYS A 54 -8.99 -15.74 6.08
C CYS A 54 -10.38 -15.91 6.69
N GLY A 55 -11.38 -15.10 6.31
CA GLY A 55 -12.73 -15.18 6.84
C GLY A 55 -12.76 -15.04 8.38
N ASP A 56 -13.55 -15.88 9.05
CA ASP A 56 -13.68 -15.85 10.52
C ASP A 56 -12.38 -16.15 11.29
N LEU A 57 -11.33 -16.63 10.62
CA LEU A 57 -10.01 -16.80 11.23
C LEU A 57 -9.39 -15.47 11.69
N PHE A 58 -9.80 -14.33 11.12
CA PHE A 58 -9.38 -13.01 11.63
C PHE A 58 -9.77 -12.76 13.09
N GLY A 59 -10.79 -13.47 13.62
CA GLY A 59 -11.16 -13.43 15.03
C GLY A 59 -10.29 -14.34 15.95
N GLN A 60 -9.28 -15.02 15.43
CA GLN A 60 -8.44 -15.93 16.19
C GLN A 60 -7.16 -15.24 16.67
N ASP A 61 -6.98 -15.15 17.99
CA ASP A 61 -5.76 -14.58 18.61
C ASP A 61 -4.49 -15.26 18.08
N ALA A 62 -4.53 -16.57 17.85
CA ALA A 62 -3.38 -17.32 17.32
C ALA A 62 -2.90 -16.78 15.97
N LEU A 63 -3.82 -16.40 15.07
CA LEU A 63 -3.48 -15.79 13.78
C LEU A 63 -2.87 -14.39 13.99
N LEU A 64 -3.49 -13.56 14.81
CA LEU A 64 -3.04 -12.19 15.05
C LEU A 64 -1.67 -12.15 15.74
N ILE A 65 -1.46 -12.95 16.76
CA ILE A 65 -0.16 -13.09 17.46
C ILE A 65 0.93 -13.56 16.49
N LYS A 66 0.64 -14.59 15.68
CA LYS A 66 1.60 -15.08 14.68
C LYS A 66 1.91 -14.02 13.63
N THR A 67 0.91 -13.27 13.17
CA THR A 67 1.10 -12.16 12.21
C THR A 67 2.05 -11.09 12.76
N GLN A 68 1.88 -10.68 14.01
CA GLN A 68 2.78 -9.72 14.66
C GLN A 68 4.22 -10.26 14.82
N LYS A 69 4.35 -11.55 15.12
CA LYS A 69 5.67 -12.21 15.18
C LYS A 69 6.37 -12.21 13.82
N GLU A 70 5.65 -12.57 12.78
CA GLU A 70 6.23 -12.63 11.43
C GLU A 70 6.53 -11.23 10.85
N LEU A 71 5.80 -10.18 11.25
CA LEU A 71 6.16 -8.79 10.93
C LEU A 71 7.57 -8.45 11.44
N LYS A 72 7.95 -8.89 12.65
CA LYS A 72 9.30 -8.66 13.19
C LYS A 72 10.40 -9.26 12.30
N GLU A 73 10.15 -10.40 11.71
CA GLU A 73 11.10 -11.04 10.78
C GLU A 73 11.16 -10.29 9.44
N ILE A 74 10.04 -9.72 8.97
CA ILE A 74 10.04 -8.84 7.78
C ILE A 74 10.84 -7.56 8.05
N LEU A 75 10.68 -6.95 9.24
CA LEU A 75 11.45 -5.76 9.61
C LEU A 75 12.96 -6.02 9.50
N LYS A 76 13.45 -7.16 10.02
CA LYS A 76 14.86 -7.54 9.89
C LYS A 76 15.33 -7.62 8.43
N ALA A 77 14.46 -8.03 7.51
CA ALA A 77 14.82 -8.09 6.09
C ALA A 77 15.00 -6.70 5.44
N THR A 78 14.56 -5.63 6.11
CA THR A 78 14.72 -4.24 5.65
C THR A 78 15.87 -3.50 6.34
N GLU A 79 16.50 -4.10 7.37
CA GLU A 79 17.57 -3.47 8.15
C GLU A 79 18.77 -3.07 7.26
N GLY A 80 19.28 -1.87 7.44
CA GLY A 80 20.40 -1.32 6.69
C GLY A 80 20.06 -0.91 5.26
N HIS A 81 18.79 -0.96 4.86
CA HIS A 81 18.33 -0.62 3.52
C HIS A 81 17.35 0.56 3.52
N ASP A 82 17.47 1.39 2.51
CA ASP A 82 16.62 2.59 2.33
C ASP A 82 15.35 2.33 1.49
N LEU A 83 14.94 1.06 1.37
CA LEU A 83 13.70 0.63 0.71
C LEU A 83 12.50 0.87 1.64
N LEU A 84 11.60 1.77 1.25
CA LEU A 84 10.30 1.92 1.90
C LEU A 84 9.32 0.88 1.35
N CYS A 85 8.75 0.05 2.23
CA CYS A 85 7.73 -0.92 1.87
C CYS A 85 6.38 -0.59 2.50
N PHE A 86 5.29 -0.87 1.77
CA PHE A 86 3.93 -0.90 2.29
C PHE A 86 3.41 -2.34 2.25
N LEU A 87 3.01 -2.86 3.41
CA LEU A 87 2.64 -4.26 3.61
C LEU A 87 1.20 -4.36 4.15
N GLY A 88 0.34 -5.13 3.47
CA GLY A 88 -1.03 -5.39 3.94
C GLY A 88 -1.08 -6.43 5.07
N MET A 89 -1.68 -6.07 6.22
CA MET A 89 -1.89 -6.99 7.34
C MET A 89 -3.03 -6.52 8.27
N PRO A 90 -3.64 -7.45 9.05
CA PRO A 90 -4.58 -7.06 10.09
C PRO A 90 -3.84 -6.44 11.29
N TRP A 91 -4.44 -5.41 11.91
CA TRP A 91 -3.90 -4.75 13.10
C TRP A 91 -4.96 -4.61 14.17
N GLU A 92 -4.71 -5.11 15.36
CA GLU A 92 -5.59 -4.93 16.51
C GLU A 92 -5.20 -3.66 17.29
N TRP A 93 -6.19 -2.82 17.57
CA TRP A 93 -6.03 -1.66 18.44
C TRP A 93 -7.35 -1.28 19.11
N GLY A 94 -7.28 -1.02 20.43
CA GLY A 94 -8.47 -0.61 21.20
C GLY A 94 -9.60 -1.64 21.22
N GLY A 95 -9.27 -2.93 21.15
CA GLY A 95 -10.24 -4.03 21.11
C GLY A 95 -11.01 -4.11 19.77
N LYS A 96 -10.46 -3.52 18.71
CA LYS A 96 -10.98 -3.58 17.34
C LYS A 96 -9.91 -4.01 16.37
N LEU A 97 -10.32 -4.64 15.29
CA LEU A 97 -9.43 -5.08 14.22
C LEU A 97 -9.55 -4.14 13.02
N TYR A 98 -8.41 -3.83 12.42
CA TYR A 98 -8.28 -2.96 11.26
C TYR A 98 -7.56 -3.69 10.12
N ASN A 99 -8.02 -3.48 8.90
CA ASN A 99 -7.32 -3.83 7.68
C ASN A 99 -6.32 -2.69 7.40
N THR A 100 -5.04 -2.98 7.38
CA THR A 100 -4.01 -1.93 7.37
C THR A 100 -2.95 -2.11 6.29
N ALA A 101 -2.41 -0.99 5.82
CA ALA A 101 -1.14 -0.90 5.11
C ALA A 101 -0.08 -0.38 6.10
N VAL A 102 0.89 -1.22 6.44
CA VAL A 102 1.98 -0.89 7.36
C VAL A 102 3.18 -0.41 6.55
N ALA A 103 3.61 0.82 6.81
CA ALA A 103 4.82 1.41 6.21
C ALA A 103 6.04 1.00 7.02
N ILE A 104 7.00 0.33 6.37
CA ILE A 104 8.22 -0.17 7.03
C ILE A 104 9.46 0.25 6.27
N GLN A 105 10.54 0.57 6.99
CA GLN A 105 11.86 0.87 6.44
C GLN A 105 12.94 0.65 7.50
N ASP A 106 14.10 0.16 7.09
CA ASP A 106 15.31 0.05 7.92
C ASP A 106 15.04 -0.59 9.30
N GLY A 107 14.35 -1.73 9.31
CA GLY A 107 14.03 -2.48 10.51
C GLY A 107 12.92 -1.88 11.39
N ARG A 108 12.23 -0.83 10.94
CA ARG A 108 11.25 -0.07 11.74
C ARG A 108 9.90 0.07 11.06
N ILE A 109 8.85 0.17 11.87
CA ILE A 109 7.54 0.60 11.43
C ILE A 109 7.50 2.13 11.45
N LEU A 110 7.23 2.75 10.31
CA LEU A 110 7.08 4.20 10.20
C LEU A 110 5.67 4.66 10.51
N GLY A 111 4.66 3.88 10.15
CA GLY A 111 3.27 4.22 10.38
C GLY A 111 2.31 3.12 9.91
N ILE A 112 1.08 3.19 10.37
CA ILE A 112 0.02 2.23 10.12
C ILE A 112 -1.16 2.99 9.50
N VAL A 113 -1.51 2.63 8.27
CA VAL A 113 -2.64 3.26 7.55
C VAL A 113 -3.81 2.27 7.51
N PRO A 114 -4.88 2.48 8.29
CA PRO A 114 -6.07 1.64 8.22
C PRO A 114 -6.93 2.00 7.01
N LYS A 115 -7.63 1.00 6.46
CA LYS A 115 -8.59 1.16 5.36
C LYS A 115 -9.74 2.08 5.76
N THR A 116 -10.08 3.03 4.90
CA THR A 116 -11.17 3.99 5.15
C THR A 116 -12.52 3.41 4.77
N ASN A 117 -12.62 2.81 3.59
CA ASN A 117 -13.86 2.31 3.02
C ASN A 117 -13.87 0.78 3.02
N LEU A 118 -14.70 0.18 3.84
CA LEU A 118 -14.82 -1.27 3.98
C LEU A 118 -15.98 -1.76 3.10
N PRO A 119 -15.74 -2.51 2.01
CA PRO A 119 -16.81 -3.06 1.21
C PRO A 119 -17.55 -4.13 1.99
N ASN A 120 -18.89 -4.05 1.97
CA ASN A 120 -19.79 -5.02 2.61
C ASN A 120 -21.03 -5.21 1.74
N TYR A 121 -20.80 -5.50 0.47
CA TYR A 121 -21.80 -5.74 -0.57
C TYR A 121 -21.30 -6.82 -1.51
N SER A 122 -22.23 -7.45 -2.24
CA SER A 122 -21.95 -8.56 -3.15
C SER A 122 -21.11 -9.65 -2.46
N GLU A 123 -19.92 -9.93 -2.94
CA GLU A 123 -18.97 -10.93 -2.45
C GLU A 123 -18.07 -10.46 -1.30
N PHE A 124 -18.20 -9.22 -0.85
CA PHE A 124 -17.34 -8.64 0.19
C PHE A 124 -18.04 -8.60 1.57
N TYR A 125 -17.30 -8.95 2.63
CA TYR A 125 -17.80 -9.07 4.01
C TYR A 125 -16.90 -8.35 5.03
N GLU A 126 -16.21 -7.27 4.65
CA GLU A 126 -15.16 -6.68 5.49
C GLU A 126 -15.68 -6.07 6.80
N LEU A 127 -16.91 -5.52 6.82
CA LEU A 127 -17.52 -5.01 8.07
C LEU A 127 -17.79 -6.11 9.11
N ARG A 128 -17.76 -7.39 8.71
CA ARG A 128 -17.84 -8.51 9.65
C ARG A 128 -16.59 -8.59 10.54
N TYR A 129 -15.44 -8.18 10.04
CA TYR A 129 -14.16 -8.37 10.69
C TYR A 129 -13.50 -7.07 11.14
N PHE A 130 -13.58 -6.02 10.31
CA PHE A 130 -12.77 -4.82 10.44
C PHE A 130 -13.59 -3.56 10.76
N GLN A 131 -12.91 -2.60 11.37
CA GLN A 131 -13.42 -1.25 11.58
C GLN A 131 -12.81 -0.29 10.56
N PRO A 132 -13.56 0.74 10.11
CA PRO A 132 -13.00 1.82 9.28
C PRO A 132 -11.90 2.58 10.02
N GLY A 133 -10.90 3.03 9.28
CA GLY A 133 -9.86 3.90 9.80
C GLY A 133 -10.38 5.29 10.19
N ASN A 134 -9.68 5.91 11.13
CA ASN A 134 -9.91 7.30 11.52
C ASN A 134 -8.93 8.21 10.78
N ASP A 135 -9.41 9.37 10.30
CA ASP A 135 -8.58 10.39 9.65
C ASP A 135 -7.77 11.25 10.64
N ILE A 136 -8.11 11.24 11.92
CA ILE A 136 -7.26 11.86 12.96
C ILE A 136 -6.21 10.83 13.41
N PRO A 137 -4.92 11.03 13.11
CA PRO A 137 -3.88 10.10 13.52
C PRO A 137 -3.73 10.02 15.03
N VAL A 138 -3.51 8.81 15.54
CA VAL A 138 -3.24 8.52 16.94
C VAL A 138 -1.90 7.80 17.07
N MET A 139 -1.28 7.88 18.24
CA MET A 139 -0.09 7.09 18.54
C MET A 139 -0.50 5.76 19.15
N VAL A 140 -0.06 4.65 18.56
CA VAL A 140 -0.30 3.30 19.07
C VAL A 140 0.99 2.70 19.58
N LYS A 141 0.90 1.96 20.69
CA LYS A 141 2.07 1.27 21.23
C LYS A 141 2.28 -0.05 20.49
N TRP A 142 3.51 -0.26 20.01
CA TRP A 142 3.98 -1.54 19.51
C TRP A 142 5.35 -1.82 20.10
N GLU A 143 5.48 -2.91 20.87
CA GLU A 143 6.65 -3.16 21.72
C GLU A 143 6.96 -1.95 22.61
N ASP A 144 8.16 -1.39 22.49
CA ASP A 144 8.60 -0.20 23.23
C ASP A 144 8.48 1.10 22.42
N GLU A 145 7.93 1.03 21.18
CA GLU A 145 7.79 2.19 20.30
C GLU A 145 6.36 2.74 20.27
N GLN A 146 6.26 4.04 19.98
CA GLN A 146 5.00 4.72 19.66
C GLN A 146 4.93 4.95 18.15
N ILE A 147 3.93 4.39 17.49
CA ILE A 147 3.80 4.41 16.04
C ILE A 147 2.53 5.18 15.65
N PRO A 148 2.60 6.10 14.69
CA PRO A 148 1.40 6.79 14.21
C PRO A 148 0.49 5.84 13.44
N MET A 149 -0.81 5.87 13.77
CA MET A 149 -1.86 5.12 13.08
C MET A 149 -3.00 6.07 12.69
N GLY A 150 -3.37 6.08 11.42
CA GLY A 150 -4.47 6.89 10.89
C GLY A 150 -4.46 6.92 9.37
N THR A 151 -5.57 7.34 8.76
CA THR A 151 -5.67 7.41 7.30
C THR A 151 -4.92 8.63 6.74
N ASN A 152 -4.76 9.70 7.53
CA ASN A 152 -4.10 10.94 7.13
C ASN A 152 -2.62 10.95 7.55
N LEU A 153 -1.84 10.00 7.03
CA LEU A 153 -0.38 9.99 7.16
C LEU A 153 0.29 10.34 5.83
N LEU A 154 1.27 11.24 5.89
CA LEU A 154 2.16 11.55 4.77
C LEU A 154 3.58 11.11 5.13
N PHE A 155 4.13 10.21 4.37
CA PHE A 155 5.52 9.76 4.52
C PHE A 155 6.41 10.64 3.63
N ALA A 156 7.16 11.54 4.25
CA ALA A 156 7.98 12.55 3.57
C ALA A 156 9.46 12.21 3.61
N CYS A 157 10.09 12.12 2.45
CA CYS A 157 11.52 11.84 2.36
C CYS A 157 12.35 13.09 2.68
N GLU A 158 13.17 13.02 3.75
CA GLU A 158 14.02 14.14 4.18
C GLU A 158 15.11 14.48 3.13
N ASP A 159 15.66 13.45 2.46
CA ASP A 159 16.73 13.63 1.48
C ASP A 159 16.19 14.07 0.10
N ASN A 160 14.89 13.90 -0.14
CA ASN A 160 14.22 14.36 -1.36
C ASN A 160 12.80 14.85 -1.05
N PRO A 161 12.60 16.15 -0.78
CA PRO A 161 11.29 16.70 -0.43
C PRO A 161 10.23 16.61 -1.54
N LYS A 162 10.61 16.18 -2.76
CA LYS A 162 9.68 15.89 -3.85
C LYS A 162 9.03 14.51 -3.73
N LEU A 163 9.57 13.64 -2.86
CA LEU A 163 9.00 12.34 -2.58
C LEU A 163 8.18 12.39 -1.29
N VAL A 164 6.88 12.49 -1.45
CA VAL A 164 5.89 12.37 -0.38
C VAL A 164 4.93 11.26 -0.76
N VAL A 165 4.86 10.22 0.06
CA VAL A 165 4.05 9.03 -0.19
C VAL A 165 2.85 9.01 0.75
N ALA A 166 1.68 8.65 0.23
CA ALA A 166 0.51 8.35 1.04
C ALA A 166 -0.11 7.03 0.58
N ALA A 167 -0.79 6.33 1.50
CA ALA A 167 -1.38 5.03 1.24
C ALA A 167 -2.91 5.07 1.34
N GLU A 168 -3.54 4.27 0.49
CA GLU A 168 -4.94 3.88 0.54
C GLU A 168 -5.06 2.38 0.28
N ILE A 169 -6.20 1.77 0.58
CA ILE A 169 -6.35 0.32 0.51
C ILE A 169 -7.56 -0.05 -0.34
N CYS A 170 -7.32 -0.77 -1.44
CA CYS A 170 -8.30 -1.44 -2.29
C CYS A 170 -9.54 -0.59 -2.59
N GLU A 171 -10.67 -0.85 -1.91
CA GLU A 171 -11.95 -0.14 -2.07
C GLU A 171 -11.82 1.37 -1.99
N ASP A 172 -10.86 1.87 -1.24
CA ASP A 172 -10.59 3.31 -1.16
C ASP A 172 -10.40 3.96 -2.52
N ALA A 173 -9.82 3.25 -3.51
CA ALA A 173 -9.66 3.77 -4.87
C ALA A 173 -10.96 3.75 -5.70
N TRP A 174 -11.94 2.92 -5.33
CA TRP A 174 -13.16 2.68 -6.13
C TRP A 174 -14.31 3.61 -5.77
N VAL A 175 -14.29 4.20 -4.57
CA VAL A 175 -15.33 5.14 -4.12
C VAL A 175 -15.30 6.44 -4.92
N PRO A 176 -16.43 7.18 -5.01
CA PRO A 176 -16.50 8.46 -5.74
C PRO A 176 -15.54 9.53 -5.22
N ASN A 177 -15.28 9.54 -3.89
CA ASN A 177 -14.35 10.47 -3.24
C ASN A 177 -13.26 9.69 -2.49
N PRO A 178 -12.23 9.18 -3.22
CA PRO A 178 -11.18 8.37 -2.62
C PRO A 178 -10.22 9.21 -1.75
N PRO A 179 -9.60 8.58 -0.73
CA PRO A 179 -8.59 9.24 0.11
C PRO A 179 -7.44 9.87 -0.70
N SER A 180 -7.06 9.27 -1.82
CA SER A 180 -5.99 9.78 -2.70
C SER A 180 -6.20 11.22 -3.16
N ILE A 181 -7.45 11.71 -3.29
CA ILE A 181 -7.72 13.12 -3.61
C ILE A 181 -7.18 14.01 -2.49
N ARG A 182 -7.56 13.72 -1.24
CA ARG A 182 -7.08 14.48 -0.06
C ARG A 182 -5.57 14.33 0.10
N HIS A 183 -5.03 13.14 -0.11
CA HIS A 183 -3.59 12.88 -0.01
C HIS A 183 -2.80 13.72 -1.02
N ALA A 184 -3.22 13.76 -2.28
CA ALA A 184 -2.54 14.53 -3.31
C ALA A 184 -2.63 16.04 -3.07
N THR A 185 -3.79 16.54 -2.62
CA THR A 185 -3.98 17.96 -2.26
C THR A 185 -3.28 18.32 -0.95
N ALA A 186 -3.01 17.34 -0.07
CA ALA A 186 -2.14 17.51 1.09
C ALA A 186 -0.64 17.39 0.75
N GLY A 187 -0.27 17.19 -0.52
CA GLY A 187 1.11 17.23 -0.98
C GLY A 187 1.72 15.87 -1.37
N ALA A 188 1.01 14.75 -1.21
CA ALA A 188 1.52 13.46 -1.67
C ALA A 188 1.78 13.47 -3.17
N THR A 189 3.00 13.09 -3.57
CA THR A 189 3.41 12.99 -4.98
C THR A 189 3.30 11.57 -5.50
N VAL A 190 3.26 10.58 -4.60
CA VAL A 190 3.07 9.18 -4.91
C VAL A 190 1.98 8.62 -4.01
N ILE A 191 1.00 7.96 -4.62
CA ILE A 191 -0.04 7.19 -3.93
C ILE A 191 0.27 5.72 -4.07
N VAL A 192 0.20 4.98 -2.97
CA VAL A 192 0.29 3.53 -2.97
C VAL A 192 -1.05 2.92 -2.59
N ASN A 193 -1.43 1.82 -3.23
CA ASN A 193 -2.66 1.10 -2.95
C ASN A 193 -2.35 -0.39 -2.77
N CYS A 194 -2.51 -0.87 -1.54
CA CYS A 194 -2.48 -2.29 -1.22
C CYS A 194 -3.86 -2.86 -1.51
N SER A 195 -3.98 -3.80 -2.44
CA SER A 195 -5.29 -4.24 -2.95
C SER A 195 -5.48 -5.75 -2.93
N ALA A 196 -6.73 -6.16 -2.70
CA ALA A 196 -7.23 -7.50 -2.96
C ALA A 196 -8.54 -7.36 -3.77
N SER A 197 -8.38 -6.92 -4.99
CA SER A 197 -9.49 -6.71 -5.92
C SER A 197 -9.70 -7.96 -6.77
N ASP A 198 -10.89 -8.49 -6.73
CA ASP A 198 -11.33 -9.67 -7.47
C ASP A 198 -11.34 -9.45 -8.99
N GLU A 199 -11.40 -10.55 -9.74
CA GLU A 199 -11.53 -10.55 -11.18
C GLU A 199 -12.97 -10.88 -11.60
N THR A 200 -13.56 -9.96 -12.35
CA THR A 200 -14.80 -10.15 -13.08
C THR A 200 -14.59 -9.75 -14.54
N THR A 201 -15.52 -10.12 -15.42
CA THR A 201 -15.40 -9.83 -16.86
C THR A 201 -15.23 -8.32 -17.11
N GLY A 202 -14.11 -7.94 -17.72
CA GLY A 202 -13.78 -6.55 -18.06
C GLY A 202 -13.28 -5.67 -16.91
N LYS A 203 -13.15 -6.18 -15.69
CA LYS A 203 -12.69 -5.42 -14.53
C LYS A 203 -11.22 -5.01 -14.64
N ASP A 204 -10.42 -5.80 -15.34
CA ASP A 204 -9.01 -5.48 -15.64
C ASP A 204 -8.87 -4.18 -16.44
N ILE A 205 -9.72 -3.98 -17.46
CA ILE A 205 -9.74 -2.75 -18.27
C ILE A 205 -10.21 -1.58 -17.41
N TYR A 206 -11.27 -1.80 -16.61
CA TYR A 206 -11.79 -0.77 -15.72
C TYR A 206 -10.75 -0.38 -14.67
N ARG A 207 -10.10 -1.34 -14.01
CA ARG A 207 -9.03 -1.12 -13.02
C ARG A 207 -7.89 -0.29 -13.62
N ARG A 208 -7.41 -0.66 -14.81
CA ARG A 208 -6.37 0.11 -15.53
C ARG A 208 -6.82 1.55 -15.78
N SER A 209 -8.03 1.74 -16.30
CA SER A 209 -8.59 3.08 -16.59
C SER A 209 -8.74 3.91 -15.31
N LEU A 210 -9.20 3.29 -14.21
CA LEU A 210 -9.36 3.95 -12.92
C LEU A 210 -8.01 4.44 -12.38
N ILE A 211 -7.01 3.58 -12.33
CA ILE A 211 -5.69 3.89 -11.75
C ILE A 211 -4.94 4.91 -12.61
N THR A 212 -4.92 4.75 -13.93
CA THR A 212 -4.28 5.73 -14.82
C THR A 212 -5.01 7.07 -14.81
N GLY A 213 -6.35 7.06 -14.83
CA GLY A 213 -7.16 8.28 -14.73
C GLY A 213 -6.96 9.02 -13.40
N ARG A 214 -6.84 8.26 -12.29
CA ARG A 214 -6.54 8.82 -10.97
C ARG A 214 -5.15 9.45 -10.93
N SER A 215 -4.14 8.75 -11.42
CA SER A 215 -2.78 9.26 -11.54
C SER A 215 -2.73 10.55 -12.37
N ALA A 216 -3.49 10.63 -13.47
CA ALA A 216 -3.59 11.83 -14.31
C ALA A 216 -4.25 12.99 -13.57
N SER A 217 -5.44 12.78 -12.99
CA SER A 217 -6.22 13.83 -12.35
C SER A 217 -5.53 14.44 -11.13
N LEU A 218 -4.73 13.64 -10.42
CA LEU A 218 -3.98 14.04 -9.22
C LEU A 218 -2.54 14.44 -9.52
N VAL A 219 -2.10 14.34 -10.77
CA VAL A 219 -0.71 14.59 -11.19
C VAL A 219 0.27 13.92 -10.24
N CYS A 220 0.15 12.60 -10.09
CA CYS A 220 0.92 11.81 -9.14
C CYS A 220 1.42 10.50 -9.74
N GLY A 221 2.42 9.90 -9.09
CA GLY A 221 2.71 8.49 -9.24
C GLY A 221 1.63 7.66 -8.52
N PHE A 222 1.23 6.54 -9.10
CA PHE A 222 0.28 5.62 -8.50
C PHE A 222 0.81 4.19 -8.61
N ILE A 223 0.95 3.50 -7.47
CA ILE A 223 1.43 2.13 -7.39
C ILE A 223 0.32 1.28 -6.81
N TYR A 224 -0.17 0.32 -7.56
CA TYR A 224 -1.26 -0.56 -7.20
C TYR A 224 -0.75 -2.00 -7.18
N ALA A 225 -0.76 -2.65 -6.01
CA ALA A 225 -0.38 -4.04 -5.83
C ALA A 225 -1.62 -4.88 -5.49
N ASN A 226 -1.90 -5.90 -6.30
CA ASN A 226 -3.10 -6.70 -6.16
C ASN A 226 -2.82 -8.14 -5.71
N ALA A 227 -3.72 -8.70 -4.91
CA ALA A 227 -3.72 -10.11 -4.53
C ALA A 227 -3.81 -11.00 -5.78
N GLY A 228 -3.17 -12.16 -5.71
CA GLY A 228 -3.09 -13.11 -6.81
C GLY A 228 -3.34 -14.54 -6.38
N GLU A 229 -2.53 -15.44 -6.90
CA GLU A 229 -2.62 -16.87 -6.64
C GLU A 229 -2.29 -17.21 -5.19
N GLY A 230 -3.00 -18.17 -4.60
CA GLY A 230 -2.84 -18.65 -3.22
C GLY A 230 -3.98 -18.23 -2.29
N GLU A 231 -4.77 -17.23 -2.67
CA GLU A 231 -6.02 -16.89 -1.97
C GLU A 231 -7.08 -17.99 -2.16
N SER A 232 -8.06 -18.06 -1.22
CA SER A 232 -9.21 -18.94 -1.40
C SER A 232 -10.10 -18.46 -2.56
N THR A 233 -10.66 -19.39 -3.31
CA THR A 233 -11.59 -19.12 -4.42
C THR A 233 -13.05 -19.37 -4.01
N GLN A 234 -13.38 -19.23 -2.73
CA GLN A 234 -14.74 -19.48 -2.24
C GLN A 234 -15.77 -18.54 -2.92
N ASP A 235 -15.61 -17.22 -2.77
CA ASP A 235 -16.50 -16.21 -3.36
C ASP A 235 -15.78 -15.31 -4.38
N LEU A 236 -14.45 -15.28 -4.34
CA LEU A 236 -13.60 -14.34 -5.05
C LEU A 236 -12.50 -15.07 -5.83
N VAL A 237 -12.14 -14.53 -6.99
CA VAL A 237 -10.95 -14.94 -7.73
C VAL A 237 -10.06 -13.72 -7.90
N PHE A 238 -8.77 -13.85 -7.59
CA PHE A 238 -7.80 -12.78 -7.67
C PHE A 238 -6.85 -12.96 -8.84
N GLY A 239 -6.59 -11.87 -9.55
CA GLY A 239 -5.84 -11.93 -10.80
C GLY A 239 -4.39 -11.47 -10.71
N GLY A 240 -3.95 -10.92 -9.58
CA GLY A 240 -2.57 -10.41 -9.44
C GLY A 240 -2.23 -9.25 -10.38
N GLN A 241 -3.23 -8.51 -10.91
CA GLN A 241 -2.96 -7.38 -11.79
C GLN A 241 -2.39 -6.19 -11.02
N ASN A 242 -1.07 -6.04 -11.08
CA ASN A 242 -0.32 -4.90 -10.55
C ASN A 242 -0.23 -3.80 -11.60
N LEU A 243 -0.26 -2.53 -11.16
CA LEU A 243 -0.18 -1.37 -12.03
C LEU A 243 0.77 -0.33 -11.44
N ILE A 244 1.60 0.27 -12.28
CA ILE A 244 2.40 1.45 -11.95
C ILE A 244 2.08 2.52 -12.98
N ALA A 245 1.56 3.67 -12.52
CA ALA A 245 1.20 4.79 -13.38
C ALA A 245 1.86 6.09 -12.90
N GLU A 246 2.13 7.01 -13.83
CA GLU A 246 2.66 8.33 -13.54
C GLU A 246 1.95 9.36 -14.42
N ASN A 247 1.25 10.31 -13.79
CA ASN A 247 0.56 11.40 -14.50
C ASN A 247 -0.24 10.90 -15.72
N GLY A 248 -0.98 9.81 -15.53
CA GLY A 248 -1.83 9.19 -16.55
C GLY A 248 -1.12 8.20 -17.48
N ALA A 249 0.20 8.18 -17.52
CA ALA A 249 0.94 7.20 -18.29
C ALA A 249 1.07 5.87 -17.50
N LEU A 250 0.73 4.75 -18.13
CA LEU A 250 1.01 3.42 -17.59
C LEU A 250 2.49 3.11 -17.80
N LEU A 251 3.26 2.99 -16.70
CA LEU A 251 4.69 2.66 -16.75
C LEU A 251 4.94 1.15 -16.78
N ALA A 252 4.14 0.39 -16.02
CA ALA A 252 4.23 -1.07 -15.98
C ALA A 252 2.89 -1.69 -15.57
N GLU A 253 2.65 -2.90 -16.05
CA GLU A 253 1.50 -3.74 -15.70
C GLU A 253 1.91 -5.20 -15.70
N SER A 254 1.46 -5.97 -14.70
CA SER A 254 1.65 -7.43 -14.67
C SER A 254 0.64 -8.15 -15.54
N LYS A 255 0.95 -9.39 -15.90
CA LYS A 255 -0.04 -10.31 -16.45
C LYS A 255 -1.04 -10.70 -15.39
N ARG A 256 -2.27 -11.00 -15.83
CA ARG A 256 -3.29 -11.58 -14.94
C ARG A 256 -3.06 -13.07 -14.72
N PHE A 257 -3.58 -13.56 -13.60
CA PHE A 257 -3.53 -14.97 -13.19
C PHE A 257 -2.08 -15.47 -13.01
N GLY A 258 -1.29 -14.67 -12.29
CA GLY A 258 0.07 -14.99 -11.90
C GLY A 258 0.55 -14.03 -10.82
N ASN A 259 1.57 -14.44 -10.08
CA ASN A 259 2.19 -13.63 -9.03
C ASN A 259 3.49 -13.02 -9.57
N GLU A 260 3.42 -11.78 -9.98
CA GLU A 260 4.55 -11.05 -10.58
C GLU A 260 4.94 -9.84 -9.75
N THR A 261 6.22 -9.49 -9.80
CA THR A 261 6.69 -8.17 -9.39
C THR A 261 6.98 -7.34 -10.62
N ILE A 262 6.35 -6.18 -10.71
CA ILE A 262 6.62 -5.19 -11.76
C ILE A 262 7.41 -4.02 -11.19
N TYR A 263 8.23 -3.40 -12.05
CA TYR A 263 9.09 -2.28 -11.71
C TYR A 263 8.83 -1.12 -12.67
N GLY A 264 8.93 0.11 -12.14
CA GLY A 264 8.86 1.34 -12.92
C GLY A 264 9.84 2.37 -12.36
N ASP A 265 10.31 3.27 -13.22
CA ASP A 265 11.11 4.41 -12.81
C ASP A 265 10.24 5.67 -12.92
N MET A 266 9.89 6.28 -11.78
CA MET A 266 9.05 7.47 -11.70
C MET A 266 9.87 8.75 -11.71
N ASP A 267 9.44 9.74 -12.50
CA ASP A 267 10.05 11.06 -12.59
C ASP A 267 9.38 12.07 -11.64
N LEU A 268 9.93 12.18 -10.43
CA LEU A 268 9.41 13.11 -9.42
C LEU A 268 9.58 14.57 -9.82
N GLU A 269 10.62 14.89 -10.59
CA GLU A 269 10.86 16.25 -11.10
C GLU A 269 9.74 16.67 -12.04
N ARG A 270 9.34 15.78 -12.95
CA ARG A 270 8.24 15.99 -13.87
C ARG A 270 6.92 16.19 -13.13
N LEU A 271 6.60 15.37 -12.13
CA LEU A 271 5.37 15.51 -11.35
C LEU A 271 5.27 16.88 -10.68
N ILE A 272 6.35 17.33 -10.02
CA ILE A 272 6.38 18.66 -9.40
C ILE A 272 6.30 19.77 -10.43
N HIS A 273 6.97 19.61 -11.58
CA HIS A 273 6.92 20.58 -12.67
C HIS A 273 5.49 20.74 -13.20
N GLU A 274 4.80 19.64 -13.47
CA GLU A 274 3.42 19.65 -13.98
C GLU A 274 2.45 20.26 -12.97
N ARG A 275 2.55 19.92 -11.67
CA ARG A 275 1.74 20.56 -10.62
C ARG A 275 1.95 22.07 -10.55
N ARG A 276 3.19 22.54 -10.71
CA ARG A 276 3.53 23.96 -10.70
C ARG A 276 2.95 24.70 -11.90
N ARG A 277 2.92 24.04 -13.07
CA ARG A 277 2.32 24.59 -14.29
C ARG A 277 0.80 24.65 -14.24
N MET A 278 0.19 23.70 -13.58
CA MET A 278 -1.28 23.60 -13.45
C MET A 278 -1.75 24.59 -12.37
N THR A 279 -2.12 25.80 -12.79
CA THR A 279 -2.55 26.88 -11.87
C THR A 279 -3.80 26.53 -11.06
N THR A 280 -4.56 25.52 -11.47
CA THR A 280 -5.73 24.97 -10.76
C THR A 280 -5.39 23.85 -9.79
N PHE A 281 -4.13 23.37 -9.77
CA PHE A 281 -3.70 22.42 -8.73
C PHE A 281 -3.50 23.21 -7.43
N PRO A 282 -4.15 22.79 -6.31
CA PRO A 282 -4.13 23.57 -5.07
C PRO A 282 -2.75 23.57 -4.43
N GLN A 283 -2.47 24.61 -3.64
CA GLN A 283 -1.34 24.58 -2.71
C GLN A 283 -1.55 23.47 -1.68
N ALA A 284 -0.47 22.79 -1.29
CA ALA A 284 -0.54 21.70 -0.31
C ALA A 284 -1.12 22.17 1.04
N ASP A 285 -2.14 21.46 1.52
CA ASP A 285 -2.78 21.70 2.81
C ASP A 285 -2.61 20.46 3.70
N HIS A 286 -1.75 20.58 4.71
CA HIS A 286 -1.46 19.51 5.67
C HIS A 286 -2.41 19.49 6.88
N THR A 287 -3.50 20.28 6.86
CA THR A 287 -4.48 20.28 7.95
C THR A 287 -5.00 18.86 8.21
N ASN A 288 -4.95 18.42 9.46
CA ASN A 288 -5.30 17.07 9.92
C ASN A 288 -4.40 15.94 9.39
N TYR A 289 -3.24 16.25 8.81
CA TYR A 289 -2.24 15.26 8.44
C TYR A 289 -1.09 15.21 9.44
N MET A 290 -0.62 14.00 9.71
CA MET A 290 0.66 13.79 10.38
C MET A 290 1.72 13.47 9.34
N VAL A 291 2.79 14.26 9.33
CA VAL A 291 3.94 14.02 8.45
C VAL A 291 4.93 13.12 9.18
N VAL A 292 5.22 11.98 8.58
CA VAL A 292 6.17 10.98 9.08
C VAL A 292 7.44 11.06 8.25
N PRO A 293 8.56 11.53 8.81
CA PRO A 293 9.80 11.64 8.07
C PRO A 293 10.46 10.27 7.86
N PHE A 294 11.12 10.10 6.71
CA PHE A 294 11.97 8.94 6.42
C PHE A 294 13.17 9.36 5.55
N LYS A 295 14.19 8.50 5.45
CA LYS A 295 15.43 8.80 4.72
C LYS A 295 15.65 7.83 3.58
N MET A 296 16.20 8.36 2.47
CA MET A 296 16.69 7.58 1.32
C MET A 296 18.04 8.14 0.88
N LYS A 297 19.04 7.29 0.86
CA LYS A 297 20.40 7.65 0.41
C LYS A 297 20.59 7.48 -1.10
#